data_a328eabd4d0f39f03a2a7a86eeba4477
#
_entry.id   a328eabd4d0f39f03a2a7a86eeba4477
#
_cell.length_a   1.000
_cell.length_b   1.000
_cell.length_c   1.000
_cell.angle_alpha   90.00
_cell.angle_beta   90.00
_cell.angle_gamma   90.00
#
_symmetry.space_group_name_H-M   'P 1'
#
loop_
_entity.id
_entity.type
_entity.pdbx_description
1 polymer ?
#
loop_
_entity_poly.entity_id
_entity_poly.type
_entity_poly.pdbx_seq_one_letter_code
_entity_poly.pdbx_strand_id
1 'polypeptide(L)'
;AMDDSSRKAVASDVLAKYQALVKRGLELKHDTASTKQASSTYQDILDLPTPDKVTEDNKDATKAKVEAIRKDIEAMTDNEKQLLTWAGASVLGKLKAVEKELKDPTEKITVTFTLLGDHVHTKTETDVHTLKNNNLETWIKTANYDVKPDTTVWEFVQGVLYENKITYTTTGGGDSLYVDTVTRGDVTIGGQTNGANSGWLYTVNGVHPSVGIAATTLSDGDAVIFHYTDDYTIDKNGGSVTPPDPEPGDKFTDKQISDAYKATGNALALVDAT
;
A
#
# COMPACT_ATOMS: atom_id res chain seq x y z
N ALA A 1 -16.80 -22.69 9.16
CA ALA A 1 -16.82 -21.23 9.43
C ALA A 1 -17.86 -20.56 8.54
N MET A 2 -18.49 -19.50 9.01
CA MET A 2 -19.43 -18.70 8.19
C MET A 2 -18.67 -17.87 7.17
N ASP A 3 -19.16 -17.79 5.94
CA ASP A 3 -18.64 -16.89 4.91
C ASP A 3 -19.01 -15.41 5.20
N ASP A 4 -18.42 -14.46 4.45
CA ASP A 4 -18.60 -13.03 4.68
C ASP A 4 -20.03 -12.55 4.45
N SER A 5 -20.77 -13.18 3.53
CA SER A 5 -22.17 -12.82 3.26
C SER A 5 -23.08 -13.25 4.42
N SER A 6 -22.85 -14.45 4.94
CA SER A 6 -23.55 -14.98 6.10
C SER A 6 -23.27 -14.16 7.37
N ARG A 7 -22.01 -13.67 7.54
CA ARG A 7 -21.66 -12.80 8.67
C ARG A 7 -22.40 -11.48 8.67
N LYS A 8 -22.55 -10.87 7.50
CA LYS A 8 -23.28 -9.60 7.35
C LYS A 8 -24.78 -9.72 7.65
N ALA A 9 -25.32 -10.93 7.51
CA ALA A 9 -26.75 -11.21 7.77
C ALA A 9 -27.06 -11.55 9.23
N VAL A 10 -26.03 -11.77 10.08
CA VAL A 10 -26.20 -12.16 11.48
C VAL A 10 -26.23 -10.93 12.38
N ALA A 11 -27.18 -10.88 13.33
CA ALA A 11 -27.25 -9.83 14.33
C ALA A 11 -25.96 -9.74 15.17
N SER A 12 -25.52 -8.51 15.49
CA SER A 12 -24.23 -8.22 16.12
C SER A 12 -23.99 -8.96 17.45
N ASP A 13 -25.02 -9.18 18.23
CA ASP A 13 -24.95 -9.91 19.50
C ASP A 13 -24.71 -11.42 19.30
N VAL A 14 -25.32 -12.01 18.27
CA VAL A 14 -25.13 -13.42 17.90
C VAL A 14 -23.72 -13.60 17.34
N LEU A 15 -23.26 -12.66 16.53
CA LEU A 15 -21.90 -12.66 15.99
C LEU A 15 -20.86 -12.59 17.12
N ALA A 16 -21.04 -11.70 18.08
CA ALA A 16 -20.15 -11.57 19.25
C ALA A 16 -20.07 -12.87 20.07
N LYS A 17 -21.23 -13.52 20.31
CA LYS A 17 -21.28 -14.82 21.00
C LYS A 17 -20.54 -15.91 20.22
N TYR A 18 -20.71 -15.96 18.91
CA TYR A 18 -20.02 -16.92 18.05
C TYR A 18 -18.49 -16.70 18.10
N GLN A 19 -18.02 -15.47 18.00
CA GLN A 19 -16.61 -15.12 18.11
C GLN A 19 -16.03 -15.54 19.48
N ALA A 20 -16.77 -15.30 20.57
CA ALA A 20 -16.36 -15.74 21.90
C ALA A 20 -16.23 -17.27 22.01
N LEU A 21 -17.12 -18.03 21.37
CA LEU A 21 -17.06 -19.50 21.33
C LEU A 21 -15.86 -19.99 20.50
N VAL A 22 -15.59 -19.37 19.34
CA VAL A 22 -14.40 -19.70 18.52
C VAL A 22 -13.12 -19.44 19.32
N LYS A 23 -13.01 -18.25 19.93
CA LYS A 23 -11.88 -17.90 20.79
C LYS A 23 -11.68 -18.94 21.90
N ARG A 24 -12.75 -19.28 22.61
CA ARG A 24 -12.69 -20.28 23.69
C ARG A 24 -12.31 -21.68 23.19
N GLY A 25 -12.78 -22.07 21.99
CA GLY A 25 -12.39 -23.32 21.35
C GLY A 25 -10.87 -23.38 21.06
N LEU A 26 -10.30 -22.27 20.56
CA LEU A 26 -8.85 -22.19 20.30
C LEU A 26 -8.03 -22.20 21.60
N GLU A 27 -8.50 -21.49 22.64
CA GLU A 27 -7.85 -21.47 23.97
C GLU A 27 -7.82 -22.86 24.62
N LEU A 28 -8.84 -23.65 24.41
CA LEU A 28 -8.95 -25.01 24.97
C LEU A 28 -8.18 -26.07 24.18
N LYS A 29 -7.44 -25.66 23.12
CA LYS A 29 -6.68 -26.58 22.25
C LYS A 29 -7.54 -27.74 21.73
N HIS A 30 -8.73 -27.40 21.21
CA HIS A 30 -9.61 -28.39 20.61
C HIS A 30 -8.96 -28.93 19.31
N ASP A 31 -8.21 -30.04 19.45
CA ASP A 31 -7.48 -30.70 18.38
C ASP A 31 -8.43 -31.56 17.52
N THR A 32 -9.30 -30.92 16.75
CA THR A 32 -9.88 -31.58 15.58
C THR A 32 -8.96 -31.35 14.39
N ALA A 33 -8.99 -32.25 13.39
CA ALA A 33 -8.18 -32.12 12.18
C ALA A 33 -8.35 -30.76 11.46
N SER A 34 -9.50 -30.06 11.69
CA SER A 34 -9.85 -28.78 11.08
C SER A 34 -9.53 -27.55 11.93
N THR A 35 -8.96 -27.70 13.13
CA THR A 35 -8.67 -26.57 14.04
C THR A 35 -7.29 -26.62 14.67
N LYS A 36 -6.56 -27.72 14.46
CA LYS A 36 -5.27 -27.97 15.12
C LYS A 36 -4.24 -26.89 14.83
N GLN A 37 -4.07 -26.54 13.56
CA GLN A 37 -3.10 -25.53 13.14
C GLN A 37 -3.51 -24.14 13.64
N ALA A 38 -4.78 -23.76 13.50
CA ALA A 38 -5.30 -22.49 13.99
C ALA A 38 -5.13 -22.37 15.52
N SER A 39 -5.37 -23.46 16.27
CA SER A 39 -5.23 -23.48 17.73
C SER A 39 -3.76 -23.34 18.16
N SER A 40 -2.83 -24.04 17.50
CA SER A 40 -1.39 -23.92 17.78
C SER A 40 -0.92 -22.51 17.49
N THR A 41 -1.17 -22.00 16.29
CA THR A 41 -0.75 -20.66 15.88
C THR A 41 -1.35 -19.54 16.74
N TYR A 42 -2.59 -19.70 17.20
CA TYR A 42 -3.20 -18.78 18.17
C TYR A 42 -2.38 -18.70 19.47
N GLN A 43 -1.94 -19.86 20.02
CA GLN A 43 -1.10 -19.89 21.23
C GLN A 43 0.28 -19.27 20.95
N ASP A 44 0.90 -19.59 19.81
CA ASP A 44 2.20 -19.06 19.44
C ASP A 44 2.18 -17.52 19.33
N ILE A 45 1.08 -16.93 18.82
CA ILE A 45 0.92 -15.48 18.81
C ILE A 45 0.75 -14.92 20.24
N LEU A 46 0.00 -15.61 21.10
CA LEU A 46 -0.14 -15.20 22.50
C LEU A 46 1.19 -15.24 23.25
N ASP A 47 2.06 -16.18 22.92
CA ASP A 47 3.38 -16.38 23.55
C ASP A 47 4.47 -15.43 23.02
N LEU A 48 4.17 -14.63 21.98
CA LEU A 48 5.05 -13.53 21.57
C LEU A 48 5.18 -12.49 22.69
N PRO A 49 6.32 -11.82 22.81
CA PRO A 49 6.43 -10.66 23.70
C PRO A 49 5.42 -9.57 23.30
N THR A 50 5.04 -8.72 24.22
CA THR A 50 4.32 -7.48 23.87
C THR A 50 5.27 -6.54 23.11
N PRO A 51 4.78 -5.65 22.22
CA PRO A 51 5.63 -4.78 21.42
C PRO A 51 6.66 -4.00 22.27
N ASP A 52 6.25 -3.48 23.42
CA ASP A 52 7.10 -2.74 24.37
C ASP A 52 8.21 -3.59 25.03
N LYS A 53 8.15 -4.91 24.90
CA LYS A 53 9.15 -5.86 25.42
C LYS A 53 10.03 -6.47 24.33
N VAL A 54 9.90 -6.05 23.09
CA VAL A 54 10.85 -6.38 22.04
C VAL A 54 12.10 -5.50 22.27
N THR A 55 13.23 -6.15 22.49
CA THR A 55 14.53 -5.50 22.79
C THR A 55 15.59 -6.07 21.85
N GLU A 56 16.72 -5.40 21.71
CA GLU A 56 17.84 -5.91 20.90
C GLU A 56 18.26 -7.32 21.32
N ASP A 57 18.20 -7.64 22.64
CA ASP A 57 18.60 -8.95 23.16
C ASP A 57 17.65 -10.10 22.71
N ASN A 58 16.39 -9.81 22.44
CA ASN A 58 15.39 -10.81 22.04
C ASN A 58 14.85 -10.65 20.61
N LYS A 59 15.32 -9.67 19.87
CA LYS A 59 14.83 -9.30 18.55
C LYS A 59 14.93 -10.46 17.54
N ASP A 60 16.12 -11.07 17.45
CA ASP A 60 16.36 -12.18 16.51
C ASP A 60 15.51 -13.41 16.84
N ALA A 61 15.41 -13.77 18.13
CA ALA A 61 14.59 -14.87 18.58
C ALA A 61 13.08 -14.59 18.35
N THR A 62 12.66 -13.35 18.52
CA THR A 62 11.27 -12.94 18.28
C THR A 62 10.97 -12.92 16.79
N LYS A 63 11.91 -12.45 15.95
CA LYS A 63 11.80 -12.48 14.49
C LYS A 63 11.61 -13.90 13.97
N ALA A 64 12.45 -14.84 14.42
CA ALA A 64 12.33 -16.25 14.03
C ALA A 64 10.96 -16.85 14.41
N LYS A 65 10.40 -16.50 15.58
CA LYS A 65 9.04 -16.92 15.98
C LYS A 65 7.97 -16.33 15.07
N VAL A 66 8.06 -15.06 14.75
CA VAL A 66 7.11 -14.38 13.86
C VAL A 66 7.13 -14.98 12.46
N GLU A 67 8.30 -15.26 11.91
CA GLU A 67 8.46 -15.93 10.61
C GLU A 67 7.83 -17.34 10.61
N ALA A 68 8.04 -18.12 11.68
CA ALA A 68 7.40 -19.44 11.84
C ALA A 68 5.87 -19.31 11.90
N ILE A 69 5.35 -18.37 12.69
CA ILE A 69 3.90 -18.08 12.78
C ILE A 69 3.32 -17.68 11.40
N ARG A 70 4.02 -16.85 10.63
CA ARG A 70 3.57 -16.48 9.27
C ARG A 70 3.52 -17.66 8.33
N LYS A 71 4.54 -18.49 8.35
CA LYS A 71 4.58 -19.74 7.57
C LYS A 71 3.42 -20.68 7.93
N ASP A 72 3.11 -20.78 9.21
CA ASP A 72 1.99 -21.60 9.69
C ASP A 72 0.64 -21.02 9.23
N ILE A 73 0.47 -19.68 9.27
CA ILE A 73 -0.72 -19.02 8.75
C ILE A 73 -0.86 -19.23 7.23
N GLU A 74 0.23 -19.17 6.47
CA GLU A 74 0.20 -19.43 5.02
C GLU A 74 -0.23 -20.87 4.70
N ALA A 75 0.23 -21.83 5.47
CA ALA A 75 -0.08 -23.25 5.32
C ALA A 75 -1.52 -23.62 5.75
N MET A 76 -2.23 -22.73 6.46
CA MET A 76 -3.59 -22.98 6.91
C MET A 76 -4.59 -23.07 5.76
N THR A 77 -5.61 -23.91 5.95
CA THR A 77 -6.81 -23.91 5.13
C THR A 77 -7.58 -22.58 5.32
N ASP A 78 -8.45 -22.24 4.37
CA ASP A 78 -9.30 -21.05 4.48
C ASP A 78 -10.17 -21.06 5.74
N ASN A 79 -10.65 -22.22 6.16
CA ASN A 79 -11.42 -22.39 7.39
C ASN A 79 -10.58 -22.07 8.63
N GLU A 80 -9.32 -22.52 8.70
CA GLU A 80 -8.42 -22.25 9.82
C GLU A 80 -8.03 -20.77 9.86
N LYS A 81 -7.70 -20.16 8.72
CA LYS A 81 -7.46 -18.70 8.62
C LYS A 81 -8.64 -17.90 9.11
N GLN A 82 -9.84 -18.33 8.75
CA GLN A 82 -11.08 -17.69 9.19
C GLN A 82 -11.30 -17.85 10.70
N LEU A 83 -11.04 -19.03 11.27
CA LEU A 83 -11.11 -19.26 12.73
C LEU A 83 -10.12 -18.35 13.47
N LEU A 84 -8.87 -18.25 12.99
CA LEU A 84 -7.86 -17.38 13.58
C LEU A 84 -8.30 -15.90 13.53
N THR A 85 -8.84 -15.45 12.41
CA THR A 85 -9.39 -14.09 12.25
C THR A 85 -10.54 -13.83 13.22
N TRP A 86 -11.39 -14.82 13.48
CA TRP A 86 -12.57 -14.69 14.35
C TRP A 86 -12.24 -14.82 15.83
N ALA A 87 -11.10 -15.43 16.18
CA ALA A 87 -10.63 -15.52 17.56
C ALA A 87 -10.33 -14.14 18.19
N GLY A 88 -10.24 -13.13 17.37
CA GLY A 88 -10.20 -11.74 17.77
C GLY A 88 -9.19 -10.92 16.98
N ALA A 89 -9.63 -9.76 16.53
CA ALA A 89 -8.77 -8.75 15.91
C ALA A 89 -7.54 -8.41 16.79
N SER A 90 -7.63 -8.61 18.12
CA SER A 90 -6.57 -8.38 19.09
C SER A 90 -5.36 -9.32 18.92
N VAL A 91 -5.57 -10.58 18.46
CA VAL A 91 -4.46 -11.55 18.31
C VAL A 91 -3.65 -11.24 17.07
N LEU A 92 -4.29 -11.11 15.92
CA LEU A 92 -3.60 -10.69 14.70
C LEU A 92 -3.07 -9.26 14.81
N GLY A 93 -3.74 -8.39 15.61
CA GLY A 93 -3.24 -7.07 15.97
C GLY A 93 -1.95 -7.13 16.77
N LYS A 94 -1.83 -8.07 17.74
CA LYS A 94 -0.57 -8.29 18.47
C LYS A 94 0.56 -8.72 17.53
N LEU A 95 0.30 -9.69 16.64
CA LEU A 95 1.30 -10.13 15.66
C LEU A 95 1.81 -8.96 14.81
N LYS A 96 0.90 -8.17 14.24
CA LYS A 96 1.25 -6.98 13.45
C LYS A 96 2.03 -5.93 14.26
N ALA A 97 1.67 -5.73 15.53
CA ALA A 97 2.37 -4.77 16.39
C ALA A 97 3.79 -5.23 16.72
N VAL A 98 3.98 -6.54 16.99
CA VAL A 98 5.32 -7.11 17.21
C VAL A 98 6.16 -7.04 15.92
N GLU A 99 5.58 -7.35 14.77
CA GLU A 99 6.25 -7.21 13.46
C GLU A 99 6.73 -5.78 13.22
N LYS A 100 5.93 -4.80 13.60
CA LYS A 100 6.31 -3.39 13.47
C LYS A 100 7.55 -3.04 14.31
N GLU A 101 7.65 -3.56 15.54
CA GLU A 101 8.82 -3.35 16.41
C GLU A 101 10.07 -4.12 15.93
N LEU A 102 9.87 -5.23 15.22
CA LEU A 102 10.96 -6.03 14.66
C LEU A 102 11.58 -5.42 13.40
N LYS A 103 10.87 -4.48 12.74
CA LYS A 103 11.40 -3.83 11.54
C LYS A 103 12.65 -3.04 11.89
N ASP A 104 13.69 -3.24 11.11
CA ASP A 104 14.89 -2.43 11.21
C ASP A 104 14.54 -1.00 10.72
N PRO A 105 14.70 0.02 11.55
CA PRO A 105 14.46 1.39 11.13
C PRO A 105 15.38 1.83 9.98
N THR A 106 16.45 1.09 9.74
CA THR A 106 17.37 1.30 8.61
C THR A 106 17.05 0.43 7.40
N GLU A 107 16.12 -0.55 7.54
CA GLU A 107 15.69 -1.38 6.43
C GLU A 107 15.05 -0.51 5.34
N LYS A 108 15.47 -0.76 4.12
CA LYS A 108 14.98 -0.08 2.92
C LYS A 108 14.61 -1.10 1.87
N ILE A 109 13.61 -0.74 1.09
CA ILE A 109 13.26 -1.41 -0.16
C ILE A 109 13.61 -0.47 -1.30
N THR A 110 14.01 -1.04 -2.44
CA THR A 110 14.30 -0.26 -3.65
C THR A 110 13.10 -0.35 -4.59
N VAL A 111 12.57 0.78 -5.00
CA VAL A 111 11.47 0.88 -5.96
C VAL A 111 11.87 1.75 -7.13
N THR A 112 11.29 1.48 -8.31
CA THR A 112 11.47 2.32 -9.50
C THR A 112 10.29 3.28 -9.64
N PHE A 113 10.53 4.50 -10.09
CA PHE A 113 9.47 5.49 -10.33
C PHE A 113 9.63 6.19 -11.67
N THR A 114 8.50 6.44 -12.32
CA THR A 114 8.40 7.28 -13.51
C THR A 114 7.18 8.18 -13.39
N LEU A 115 7.31 9.45 -13.74
CA LEU A 115 6.15 10.36 -13.88
C LEU A 115 5.96 10.70 -15.35
N LEU A 116 4.78 10.38 -15.86
CA LEU A 116 4.37 10.72 -17.21
C LEU A 116 3.20 11.72 -17.12
N GLY A 117 3.42 12.90 -17.64
CA GLY A 117 2.41 13.95 -17.71
C GLY A 117 1.96 14.20 -19.14
N ASP A 118 1.33 15.34 -19.32
CA ASP A 118 0.87 15.82 -20.61
C ASP A 118 0.80 17.35 -20.60
N HIS A 119 0.40 17.95 -21.71
CA HIS A 119 0.08 19.37 -21.83
C HIS A 119 -1.44 19.59 -21.90
N VAL A 120 -1.88 20.82 -21.81
CA VAL A 120 -3.28 21.18 -22.03
C VAL A 120 -3.54 21.21 -23.53
N HIS A 121 -4.46 20.38 -24.00
CA HIS A 121 -4.78 20.26 -25.43
C HIS A 121 -5.36 21.55 -26.02
N THR A 122 -4.96 21.83 -27.25
CA THR A 122 -5.60 22.88 -28.04
C THR A 122 -6.95 22.40 -28.57
N LYS A 123 -7.84 23.31 -28.98
CA LYS A 123 -9.15 22.96 -29.53
C LYS A 123 -9.08 22.13 -30.82
N THR A 124 -7.93 22.12 -31.48
CA THR A 124 -7.71 21.42 -32.77
C THR A 124 -6.99 20.09 -32.57
N GLU A 125 -6.55 19.80 -31.39
CA GLU A 125 -5.87 18.54 -31.08
C GLU A 125 -6.89 17.40 -30.91
N THR A 126 -6.67 16.34 -31.64
CA THR A 126 -7.56 15.19 -31.69
C THR A 126 -6.89 13.89 -31.19
N ASP A 127 -5.58 13.95 -30.95
CA ASP A 127 -4.83 12.81 -30.44
C ASP A 127 -5.20 12.54 -29.00
N VAL A 128 -5.35 11.28 -28.66
CA VAL A 128 -5.66 10.81 -27.30
C VAL A 128 -4.38 10.32 -26.65
N HIS A 129 -3.91 11.03 -25.65
CA HIS A 129 -2.69 10.72 -24.93
C HIS A 129 -2.98 9.79 -23.75
N THR A 130 -2.35 8.63 -23.77
CA THR A 130 -2.53 7.60 -22.74
C THR A 130 -1.24 6.81 -22.54
N LEU A 131 -1.12 6.16 -21.39
CA LEU A 131 0.01 5.26 -21.12
C LEU A 131 0.07 4.14 -22.18
N LYS A 132 -1.08 3.59 -22.57
CA LYS A 132 -1.18 2.53 -23.58
C LYS A 132 -0.72 2.97 -24.97
N ASN A 133 -1.01 4.20 -25.34
CA ASN A 133 -0.60 4.76 -26.63
C ASN A 133 0.88 5.18 -26.65
N ASN A 134 1.53 5.18 -25.49
CA ASN A 134 2.96 5.55 -25.30
C ASN A 134 3.29 6.93 -25.89
N ASN A 135 2.41 7.89 -25.72
CA ASN A 135 2.52 9.25 -26.24
C ASN A 135 2.42 10.34 -25.18
N LEU A 136 2.56 9.97 -23.90
CA LEU A 136 2.66 10.89 -22.78
C LEU A 136 4.05 11.51 -22.66
N GLU A 137 4.13 12.70 -22.10
CA GLU A 137 5.39 13.39 -21.84
C GLU A 137 6.09 12.85 -20.59
N THR A 138 7.38 12.60 -20.65
CA THR A 138 8.17 12.25 -19.46
C THR A 138 8.43 13.50 -18.63
N TRP A 139 7.77 13.58 -17.47
CA TRP A 139 7.96 14.66 -16.50
C TRP A 139 9.09 14.35 -15.50
N ILE A 140 9.16 13.09 -15.04
CA ILE A 140 10.29 12.57 -14.28
C ILE A 140 10.73 11.28 -14.94
N LYS A 141 12.02 11.19 -15.28
CA LYS A 141 12.62 9.99 -15.84
C LYS A 141 12.60 8.84 -14.84
N THR A 142 12.58 7.63 -15.34
CA THR A 142 12.67 6.43 -14.53
C THR A 142 13.94 6.42 -13.70
N ALA A 143 13.80 6.26 -12.39
CA ALA A 143 14.90 6.21 -11.44
C ALA A 143 14.57 5.25 -10.28
N ASN A 144 15.63 4.76 -9.61
CA ASN A 144 15.51 3.95 -8.41
C ASN A 144 15.51 4.83 -7.16
N TYR A 145 14.68 4.46 -6.20
CA TYR A 145 14.52 5.13 -4.91
C TYR A 145 14.55 4.12 -3.78
N ASP A 146 15.28 4.45 -2.73
CA ASP A 146 15.26 3.66 -1.51
C ASP A 146 14.22 4.25 -0.55
N VAL A 147 13.20 3.46 -0.22
CA VAL A 147 12.12 3.85 0.68
C VAL A 147 12.00 2.89 1.85
N LYS A 148 11.31 3.29 2.91
CA LYS A 148 11.05 2.40 4.04
C LYS A 148 10.05 1.31 3.64
N PRO A 149 10.17 0.10 4.21
CA PRO A 149 9.10 -0.89 4.11
C PRO A 149 7.77 -0.31 4.60
N ASP A 150 6.67 -0.78 4.02
CA ASP A 150 5.29 -0.32 4.26
C ASP A 150 4.97 1.12 3.82
N THR A 151 5.88 1.80 3.13
CA THR A 151 5.56 3.06 2.48
C THR A 151 4.44 2.85 1.46
N THR A 152 3.39 3.65 1.52
CA THR A 152 2.33 3.61 0.52
C THR A 152 2.80 4.27 -0.78
N VAL A 153 2.15 3.91 -1.90
CA VAL A 153 2.44 4.57 -3.19
C VAL A 153 2.24 6.08 -3.08
N TRP A 154 1.21 6.53 -2.34
CA TRP A 154 0.96 7.96 -2.17
C TRP A 154 2.05 8.68 -1.38
N GLU A 155 2.47 8.13 -0.23
CA GLU A 155 3.56 8.70 0.55
C GLU A 155 4.84 8.84 -0.28
N PHE A 156 5.14 7.82 -1.07
CA PHE A 156 6.29 7.82 -1.97
C PHE A 156 6.15 8.87 -3.08
N VAL A 157 5.03 8.88 -3.82
CA VAL A 157 4.78 9.83 -4.91
C VAL A 157 4.85 11.27 -4.41
N GLN A 158 4.24 11.59 -3.25
CA GLN A 158 4.34 12.92 -2.65
C GLN A 158 5.79 13.36 -2.44
N GLY A 159 6.63 12.48 -1.89
CA GLY A 159 8.05 12.76 -1.68
C GLY A 159 8.75 13.10 -2.98
N VAL A 160 8.55 12.28 -4.03
CA VAL A 160 9.18 12.49 -5.34
C VAL A 160 8.68 13.77 -6.01
N LEU A 161 7.38 14.07 -5.96
CA LEU A 161 6.83 15.32 -6.51
C LEU A 161 7.42 16.54 -5.80
N TYR A 162 7.53 16.51 -4.48
CA TYR A 162 8.11 17.59 -3.68
C TYR A 162 9.57 17.88 -4.09
N GLU A 163 10.40 16.83 -4.18
CA GLU A 163 11.81 16.97 -4.60
C GLU A 163 11.97 17.60 -5.99
N ASN A 164 11.05 17.29 -6.89
CA ASN A 164 11.05 17.81 -8.26
C ASN A 164 10.31 19.15 -8.40
N LYS A 165 9.88 19.78 -7.29
CA LYS A 165 9.14 21.05 -7.28
C LYS A 165 7.84 21.00 -8.10
N ILE A 166 7.21 19.84 -8.12
CA ILE A 166 5.92 19.59 -8.75
C ILE A 166 4.87 19.71 -7.66
N THR A 167 3.85 20.52 -7.88
CA THR A 167 2.75 20.71 -6.93
C THR A 167 1.50 19.95 -7.38
N TYR A 168 0.60 19.68 -6.45
CA TYR A 168 -0.62 18.91 -6.73
C TYR A 168 -1.77 19.37 -5.83
N THR A 169 -2.99 19.01 -6.21
CA THR A 169 -4.18 19.05 -5.35
C THR A 169 -4.81 17.68 -5.25
N THR A 170 -5.48 17.43 -4.14
CA THR A 170 -6.15 16.14 -3.88
C THR A 170 -7.55 16.36 -3.35
N THR A 171 -8.42 15.38 -3.57
CA THR A 171 -9.73 15.25 -2.92
C THR A 171 -9.85 13.90 -2.23
N GLY A 172 -10.79 13.81 -1.28
CA GLY A 172 -10.94 12.63 -0.44
C GLY A 172 -9.83 12.51 0.61
N GLY A 173 -9.73 11.34 1.23
CA GLY A 173 -8.70 11.05 2.24
C GLY A 173 -8.65 9.57 2.54
N GLY A 174 -7.56 9.09 3.17
CA GLY A 174 -7.33 7.67 3.38
C GLY A 174 -7.44 6.89 2.07
N ASP A 175 -8.16 5.77 2.07
CA ASP A 175 -8.30 4.88 0.91
C ASP A 175 -9.06 5.50 -0.28
N SER A 176 -9.78 6.62 -0.06
CA SER A 176 -10.51 7.35 -1.11
C SER A 176 -9.76 8.56 -1.68
N LEU A 177 -8.50 8.73 -1.31
CA LEU A 177 -7.68 9.83 -1.81
C LEU A 177 -7.53 9.74 -3.33
N TYR A 178 -7.78 10.86 -4.01
CA TYR A 178 -7.60 11.04 -5.45
C TYR A 178 -6.76 12.30 -5.73
N VAL A 179 -5.84 12.21 -6.69
CA VAL A 179 -5.04 13.36 -7.14
C VAL A 179 -5.81 14.09 -8.23
N ASP A 180 -6.27 15.30 -7.91
CA ASP A 180 -7.10 16.09 -8.83
C ASP A 180 -6.27 16.77 -9.90
N THR A 181 -5.22 17.50 -9.50
CA THR A 181 -4.34 18.22 -10.41
C THR A 181 -2.88 18.01 -10.05
N VAL A 182 -2.02 18.06 -11.05
CA VAL A 182 -0.56 18.13 -10.87
C VAL A 182 -0.04 19.29 -11.72
N THR A 183 0.85 20.11 -11.13
CA THR A 183 1.44 21.27 -11.78
C THR A 183 2.95 21.14 -11.88
N ARG A 184 3.48 21.17 -13.10
CA ARG A 184 4.92 21.22 -13.41
C ARG A 184 5.24 22.50 -14.17
N GLY A 185 6.01 23.42 -13.55
CA GLY A 185 6.23 24.73 -14.13
C GLY A 185 4.92 25.49 -14.35
N ASP A 186 4.65 25.90 -15.58
CA ASP A 186 3.43 26.63 -15.96
C ASP A 186 2.29 25.70 -16.42
N VAL A 187 2.51 24.37 -16.46
CA VAL A 187 1.51 23.40 -16.91
C VAL A 187 0.78 22.82 -15.71
N THR A 188 -0.53 23.01 -15.66
CA THR A 188 -1.44 22.36 -14.68
C THR A 188 -2.44 21.49 -15.42
N ILE A 189 -2.45 20.21 -15.15
CA ILE A 189 -3.40 19.25 -15.72
C ILE A 189 -4.02 18.39 -14.62
N GLY A 190 -5.26 17.98 -14.84
CA GLY A 190 -6.02 17.21 -13.86
C GLY A 190 -7.26 16.59 -14.46
N GLY A 191 -8.16 16.16 -13.59
CA GLY A 191 -9.43 15.61 -14.01
C GLY A 191 -10.18 16.55 -14.94
N GLN A 192 -10.66 16.02 -16.07
CA GLN A 192 -11.42 16.74 -17.10
C GLN A 192 -10.65 17.87 -17.84
N THR A 193 -9.32 17.96 -17.73
CA THR A 193 -8.54 18.98 -18.47
C THR A 193 -8.56 18.70 -19.97
N ASN A 194 -8.25 17.50 -20.41
CA ASN A 194 -8.19 17.11 -21.84
C ASN A 194 -9.37 16.25 -22.26
N GLY A 195 -10.45 16.17 -21.48
CA GLY A 195 -11.65 15.42 -21.81
C GLY A 195 -12.37 14.89 -20.56
N ALA A 196 -13.61 14.45 -20.75
CA ALA A 196 -14.47 14.00 -19.63
C ALA A 196 -13.92 12.81 -18.86
N ASN A 197 -13.07 11.98 -19.49
CA ASN A 197 -12.46 10.79 -18.92
C ASN A 197 -10.98 11.00 -18.57
N SER A 198 -10.47 12.23 -18.65
CA SER A 198 -9.07 12.50 -18.35
C SER A 198 -8.80 12.60 -16.84
N GLY A 199 -7.57 12.29 -16.43
CA GLY A 199 -7.17 12.38 -15.04
C GLY A 199 -5.87 11.64 -14.73
N TRP A 200 -5.55 11.56 -13.43
CA TRP A 200 -4.34 10.92 -12.94
C TRP A 200 -4.60 9.47 -12.53
N LEU A 201 -3.73 8.59 -12.95
CA LEU A 201 -3.72 7.16 -12.64
C LEU A 201 -2.33 6.73 -12.17
N TYR A 202 -2.23 5.50 -11.68
CA TYR A 202 -0.96 4.89 -11.37
C TYR A 202 -0.98 3.39 -11.67
N THR A 203 0.21 2.85 -11.95
CA THR A 203 0.43 1.42 -12.04
C THR A 203 1.49 0.99 -11.03
N VAL A 204 1.38 -0.25 -10.57
CA VAL A 204 2.46 -0.96 -9.88
C VAL A 204 2.76 -2.20 -10.70
N ASN A 205 4.01 -2.37 -11.12
CA ASN A 205 4.45 -3.46 -11.99
C ASN A 205 3.63 -3.56 -13.29
N GLY A 206 3.25 -2.41 -13.85
CA GLY A 206 2.49 -2.30 -15.08
C GLY A 206 1.00 -2.63 -14.95
N VAL A 207 0.48 -2.83 -13.76
CA VAL A 207 -0.94 -3.12 -13.50
C VAL A 207 -1.58 -1.96 -12.76
N HIS A 208 -2.75 -1.50 -13.19
CA HIS A 208 -3.56 -0.53 -12.45
C HIS A 208 -4.21 -1.21 -11.25
N PRO A 209 -3.86 -0.85 -10.00
CA PRO A 209 -4.52 -1.41 -8.83
C PRO A 209 -6.01 -1.06 -8.78
N SER A 210 -6.81 -1.95 -8.19
CA SER A 210 -8.25 -1.71 -7.98
C SER A 210 -8.56 -0.84 -6.75
N VAL A 211 -7.53 -0.39 -6.05
CA VAL A 211 -7.62 0.42 -4.83
C VAL A 211 -6.95 1.78 -5.02
N GLY A 212 -7.25 2.73 -4.14
CA GLY A 212 -6.68 4.07 -4.19
C GLY A 212 -5.16 4.09 -3.95
N ILE A 213 -4.50 5.12 -4.42
CA ILE A 213 -3.03 5.29 -4.35
C ILE A 213 -2.51 5.29 -2.90
N ALA A 214 -3.31 5.74 -1.93
CA ALA A 214 -2.96 5.73 -0.51
C ALA A 214 -3.20 4.37 0.19
N ALA A 215 -3.92 3.45 -0.48
CA ALA A 215 -4.19 2.11 0.06
C ALA A 215 -3.22 1.04 -0.45
N THR A 216 -2.37 1.37 -1.42
CA THR A 216 -1.39 0.43 -2.00
C THR A 216 -0.05 0.61 -1.32
N THR A 217 0.46 -0.44 -0.69
CA THR A 217 1.79 -0.49 -0.05
C THR A 217 2.83 -1.02 -1.03
N LEU A 218 4.03 -0.43 -1.01
CA LEU A 218 5.15 -0.81 -1.85
C LEU A 218 5.92 -2.01 -1.29
N SER A 219 6.45 -2.82 -2.20
CA SER A 219 7.36 -3.94 -1.94
C SER A 219 8.70 -3.71 -2.64
N ASP A 220 9.75 -4.45 -2.18
CA ASP A 220 11.05 -4.38 -2.84
C ASP A 220 10.97 -4.82 -4.30
N GLY A 221 11.60 -4.04 -5.17
CA GLY A 221 11.58 -4.26 -6.61
C GLY A 221 10.33 -3.74 -7.33
N ASP A 222 9.37 -3.13 -6.64
CA ASP A 222 8.18 -2.58 -7.31
C ASP A 222 8.56 -1.43 -8.27
N ALA A 223 7.84 -1.39 -9.39
CA ALA A 223 7.96 -0.34 -10.39
C ALA A 223 6.66 0.46 -10.47
N VAL A 224 6.72 1.72 -10.10
CA VAL A 224 5.58 2.65 -10.07
C VAL A 224 5.64 3.57 -11.29
N ILE A 225 4.56 3.63 -12.07
CA ILE A 225 4.33 4.69 -13.03
C ILE A 225 3.15 5.51 -12.54
N PHE A 226 3.38 6.78 -12.20
CA PHE A 226 2.32 7.75 -11.96
C PHE A 226 2.13 8.53 -13.25
N HIS A 227 0.91 8.52 -13.80
CA HIS A 227 0.71 9.05 -15.14
C HIS A 227 -0.64 9.76 -15.30
N TYR A 228 -0.66 10.71 -16.22
CA TYR A 228 -1.87 11.30 -16.74
C TYR A 228 -2.49 10.40 -17.81
N THR A 229 -3.75 10.62 -18.12
CA THR A 229 -4.46 10.00 -19.25
C THR A 229 -5.57 10.92 -19.73
N ASP A 230 -5.78 11.01 -21.03
CA ASP A 230 -6.96 11.69 -21.60
C ASP A 230 -8.20 10.81 -21.50
N ASP A 231 -8.01 9.49 -21.45
CA ASP A 231 -9.12 8.53 -21.31
C ASP A 231 -8.72 7.31 -20.48
N TYR A 232 -9.11 7.33 -19.21
CA TYR A 232 -8.86 6.23 -18.27
C TYR A 232 -9.52 4.91 -18.70
N THR A 233 -10.53 4.93 -19.56
CA THR A 233 -11.18 3.69 -20.03
C THR A 233 -10.27 2.91 -20.97
N ILE A 234 -9.40 3.61 -21.72
CA ILE A 234 -8.39 3.00 -22.57
C ILE A 234 -7.30 2.36 -21.72
N ASP A 235 -6.76 3.09 -20.74
CA ASP A 235 -5.68 2.61 -19.90
C ASP A 235 -6.09 1.47 -18.96
N LYS A 236 -7.20 1.60 -18.25
CA LYS A 236 -7.70 0.56 -17.34
C LYS A 236 -8.06 -0.76 -18.03
N ASN A 237 -8.51 -0.69 -19.28
CA ASN A 237 -8.82 -1.86 -20.07
C ASN A 237 -7.63 -2.38 -20.90
N GLY A 238 -6.48 -1.76 -20.78
CA GLY A 238 -5.35 -1.88 -21.70
C GLY A 238 -4.31 -2.94 -21.40
N GLY A 239 -4.45 -3.79 -20.40
CA GLY A 239 -3.43 -4.79 -20.08
C GLY A 239 -2.20 -4.21 -19.34
N SER A 240 -1.22 -5.06 -19.08
CA SER A 240 0.03 -4.68 -18.40
C SER A 240 0.94 -3.83 -19.29
N VAL A 241 1.50 -2.77 -18.73
CA VAL A 241 2.51 -1.93 -19.37
C VAL A 241 3.86 -2.19 -18.68
N THR A 242 4.90 -2.50 -19.44
CA THR A 242 6.24 -2.69 -18.88
C THR A 242 6.85 -1.32 -18.59
N PRO A 243 7.23 -1.02 -17.33
CA PRO A 243 7.96 0.21 -17.03
C PRO A 243 9.28 0.24 -17.80
N PRO A 244 9.72 1.41 -18.27
CA PRO A 244 11.05 1.53 -18.88
C PRO A 244 12.15 1.26 -17.85
N ASP A 245 13.26 0.65 -18.29
CA ASP A 245 14.42 0.44 -17.43
C ASP A 245 14.99 1.78 -16.94
N PRO A 246 15.45 1.87 -15.68
CA PRO A 246 16.04 3.09 -15.16
C PRO A 246 17.38 3.41 -15.88
N GLU A 247 17.58 4.68 -16.19
CA GLU A 247 18.84 5.14 -16.76
C GLU A 247 20.00 4.99 -15.75
N PRO A 248 21.17 4.51 -16.16
CA PRO A 248 22.30 4.37 -15.25
C PRO A 248 22.75 5.75 -14.70
N GLY A 249 22.62 5.96 -13.40
CA GLY A 249 23.15 7.14 -12.72
C GLY A 249 22.13 8.02 -12.00
N ASP A 250 20.84 7.87 -12.23
CA ASP A 250 19.78 8.67 -11.57
C ASP A 250 19.38 8.03 -10.22
N LYS A 251 20.20 8.27 -9.19
CA LYS A 251 19.84 7.89 -7.80
C LYS A 251 19.68 9.13 -6.95
N PHE A 252 18.51 9.28 -6.34
CA PHE A 252 18.35 10.25 -5.25
C PHE A 252 19.11 9.78 -4.02
N THR A 253 19.70 10.71 -3.29
CA THR A 253 20.39 10.39 -2.04
C THR A 253 19.39 10.17 -0.92
N ASP A 254 19.75 9.31 0.05
CA ASP A 254 18.96 9.07 1.27
C ASP A 254 18.53 10.36 1.97
N LYS A 255 19.40 11.39 1.91
CA LYS A 255 19.12 12.69 2.49
C LYS A 255 17.96 13.39 1.76
N GLN A 256 17.93 13.39 0.45
CA GLN A 256 16.89 14.04 -0.37
C GLN A 256 15.52 13.41 -0.09
N ILE A 257 15.46 12.06 -0.05
CA ILE A 257 14.24 11.32 0.26
C ILE A 257 13.78 11.61 1.70
N SER A 258 14.72 11.58 2.68
CA SER A 258 14.40 11.85 4.10
C SER A 258 13.91 13.28 4.33
N ASP A 259 14.50 14.27 3.65
CA ASP A 259 14.11 15.68 3.79
C ASP A 259 12.70 15.91 3.18
N ALA A 260 12.36 15.24 2.07
CA ALA A 260 11.04 15.27 1.47
C ALA A 260 9.97 14.68 2.42
N TYR A 261 10.24 13.52 3.02
CA TYR A 261 9.34 12.92 4.02
C TYR A 261 9.10 13.82 5.24
N LYS A 262 10.14 14.49 5.74
CA LYS A 262 10.02 15.43 6.87
C LYS A 262 9.18 16.65 6.50
N ALA A 263 9.34 17.16 5.29
CA ALA A 263 8.58 18.32 4.82
C ALA A 263 7.09 18.00 4.65
N THR A 264 6.75 16.80 4.11
CA THR A 264 5.35 16.36 3.97
C THR A 264 4.71 16.06 5.33
N GLY A 265 5.43 15.46 6.28
CA GLY A 265 4.94 15.21 7.64
C GLY A 265 4.65 16.53 8.40
N ASN A 266 5.47 17.55 8.20
CA ASN A 266 5.24 18.88 8.78
C ASN A 266 4.05 19.61 8.14
N ALA A 267 3.78 19.40 6.84
CA ALA A 267 2.62 19.99 6.16
C ALA A 267 1.30 19.37 6.64
N LEU A 268 1.27 18.05 6.88
CA LEU A 268 0.10 17.37 7.47
C LEU A 268 -0.18 17.84 8.91
N ALA A 269 0.86 18.01 9.73
CA ALA A 269 0.70 18.51 11.09
C ALA A 269 0.17 19.97 11.17
N LEU A 270 0.39 20.78 10.14
CA LEU A 270 -0.16 22.13 10.03
C LEU A 270 -1.65 22.15 9.62
N VAL A 271 -2.10 21.15 8.87
CA VAL A 271 -3.52 21.03 8.45
C VAL A 271 -4.40 20.52 9.59
N ASP A 272 -3.86 19.65 10.47
CA ASP A 272 -4.58 19.17 11.67
C ASP A 272 -4.61 20.18 12.83
N ALA A 273 -3.88 21.30 12.72
CA ALA A 273 -3.81 22.34 13.74
C ALA A 273 -4.66 23.60 13.43
N THR A 274 -5.35 23.65 12.30
CA THR A 274 -6.27 24.70 11.87
C THR A 274 -7.69 24.20 11.74
#